data_fc0ecf7c0034f984531a264da39f3b73
#
_entry.id   fc0ecf7c0034f984531a264da39f3b73
#
_cell.length_a   1.000
_cell.length_b   1.000
_cell.length_c   1.000
_cell.angle_alpha   90.00
_cell.angle_beta   90.00
_cell.angle_gamma   90.00
#
_symmetry.space_group_name_H-M   'P 1'
#
loop_
_entity.id
_entity.type
_entity.pdbx_description
1 polymer ?
#
loop_
_entity_poly.entity_id
_entity_poly.type
_entity_poly.pdbx_seq_one_letter_code
_entity_poly.pdbx_strand_id
1 'polypeptide(L)'
;MAYIEMKHSYKRYQTGYTEIIANNDINFAIEKGELVIILGASGAGKSTVLNILGGMDTNDEGQVLIDGVDIAKYNAKELTTYRRNDVGFVFQFYNLVPNLTAKENVELASEIVSDARDAKQTLIDVGLGKRLNNFPAQLSGGEQQRVSIARAVAKNPKLLLCDEPIGALDYQTGKQVLKILQDMSRHKGSTVIIVTHNSALAPIADRVIHMHDATVSSIEVNEHPQDIETLEY
;
A
#
# COMPACT_ATOMS: atom_id res chain seq x y z
N MET A 1 20.27 1.57 -8.15
CA MET A 1 19.57 0.43 -8.78
C MET A 1 18.18 0.48 -8.20
N ALA A 2 17.15 0.59 -9.02
CA ALA A 2 15.79 0.73 -8.55
C ALA A 2 15.39 -0.46 -7.64
N TYR A 3 14.60 -0.19 -6.62
CA TYR A 3 14.09 -1.20 -5.70
C TYR A 3 12.92 -1.98 -6.31
N ILE A 4 12.06 -1.26 -7.05
CA ILE A 4 10.93 -1.85 -7.78
C ILE A 4 11.07 -1.48 -9.24
N GLU A 5 10.91 -2.45 -10.15
CA GLU A 5 10.80 -2.21 -11.57
C GLU A 5 9.68 -3.07 -12.17
N MET A 6 8.74 -2.44 -12.86
CA MET A 6 7.84 -3.13 -13.76
C MET A 6 8.31 -2.89 -15.21
N LYS A 7 8.45 -3.98 -15.98
CA LYS A 7 8.93 -3.94 -17.37
C LYS A 7 7.98 -4.71 -18.27
N HIS A 8 7.34 -3.99 -19.19
CA HIS A 8 6.42 -4.56 -20.16
C HIS A 8 5.37 -5.48 -19.49
N SER A 9 4.82 -5.02 -18.36
CA SER A 9 3.88 -5.83 -17.59
C SER A 9 2.47 -5.69 -18.14
N TYR A 10 1.85 -6.85 -18.43
CA TYR A 10 0.49 -6.96 -18.93
C TYR A 10 -0.36 -7.77 -17.95
N LYS A 11 -1.65 -7.41 -17.84
CA LYS A 11 -2.65 -8.17 -17.10
C LYS A 11 -4.00 -8.11 -17.79
N ARG A 12 -4.59 -9.27 -18.02
CA ARG A 12 -5.92 -9.43 -18.62
C ARG A 12 -6.78 -10.31 -17.73
N TYR A 13 -8.04 -9.97 -17.64
CA TYR A 13 -9.03 -10.79 -16.95
C TYR A 13 -10.10 -11.25 -17.92
N GLN A 14 -10.41 -12.54 -17.89
CA GLN A 14 -11.49 -13.10 -18.67
C GLN A 14 -12.79 -13.06 -17.85
N THR A 15 -13.78 -12.35 -18.32
CA THR A 15 -15.11 -12.29 -17.70
C THR A 15 -16.15 -12.81 -18.72
N GLY A 16 -16.47 -14.09 -18.65
CA GLY A 16 -17.30 -14.76 -19.65
C GLY A 16 -16.67 -14.68 -21.04
N TYR A 17 -17.35 -14.01 -21.98
CA TYR A 17 -16.88 -13.81 -23.36
C TYR A 17 -16.07 -12.53 -23.57
N THR A 18 -15.92 -11.70 -22.53
CA THR A 18 -15.24 -10.40 -22.62
C THR A 18 -13.87 -10.49 -21.95
N GLU A 19 -12.85 -10.02 -22.66
CA GLU A 19 -11.51 -9.78 -22.10
C GLU A 19 -11.41 -8.35 -21.61
N ILE A 20 -10.95 -8.15 -20.37
CA ILE A 20 -10.67 -6.85 -19.77
C ILE A 20 -9.18 -6.70 -19.64
N ILE A 21 -8.59 -5.73 -20.33
CA ILE A 21 -7.18 -5.38 -20.19
C ILE A 21 -7.06 -4.47 -18.96
N ALA A 22 -6.53 -4.99 -17.87
CA ALA A 22 -6.36 -4.25 -16.62
C ALA A 22 -5.02 -3.53 -16.54
N ASN A 23 -3.97 -4.10 -17.14
CA ASN A 23 -2.66 -3.47 -17.32
C ASN A 23 -2.17 -3.75 -18.74
N ASN A 24 -1.69 -2.70 -19.42
CA ASN A 24 -1.26 -2.73 -20.80
C ASN A 24 0.10 -2.04 -20.91
N ASP A 25 1.16 -2.81 -21.04
CA ASP A 25 2.54 -2.34 -21.14
C ASP A 25 2.97 -1.40 -20.00
N ILE A 26 2.74 -1.82 -18.76
CA ILE A 26 3.14 -1.02 -17.60
C ILE A 26 4.66 -1.02 -17.44
N ASN A 27 5.24 0.18 -17.43
CA ASN A 27 6.67 0.41 -17.28
C ASN A 27 6.93 1.54 -16.28
N PHE A 28 7.61 1.25 -15.18
CA PHE A 28 8.12 2.24 -14.23
C PHE A 28 9.21 1.67 -13.32
N ALA A 29 9.94 2.56 -12.66
CA ALA A 29 10.93 2.22 -11.64
C ALA A 29 10.75 3.10 -10.39
N ILE A 30 10.97 2.52 -9.19
CA ILE A 30 10.85 3.18 -7.89
C ILE A 30 12.11 2.89 -7.10
N GLU A 31 12.68 3.90 -6.47
CA GLU A 31 13.85 3.75 -5.60
C GLU A 31 13.43 3.31 -4.18
N LYS A 32 14.37 2.73 -3.46
CA LYS A 32 14.12 2.25 -2.09
C LYS A 32 13.83 3.41 -1.14
N GLY A 33 12.78 3.26 -0.34
CA GLY A 33 12.40 4.26 0.66
C GLY A 33 11.58 5.44 0.11
N GLU A 34 11.27 5.47 -1.20
CA GLU A 34 10.37 6.49 -1.76
C GLU A 34 8.94 6.35 -1.24
N LEU A 35 8.29 7.49 -1.05
CA LEU A 35 6.83 7.61 -0.99
C LEU A 35 6.32 7.87 -2.41
N VAL A 36 5.60 6.93 -2.96
CA VAL A 36 5.09 6.99 -4.35
C VAL A 36 3.57 7.09 -4.34
N ILE A 37 3.04 7.95 -5.20
CA ILE A 37 1.61 8.03 -5.45
C ILE A 37 1.32 7.56 -6.86
N ILE A 38 0.39 6.61 -7.00
CA ILE A 38 -0.15 6.17 -8.28
C ILE A 38 -1.53 6.83 -8.43
N LEU A 39 -1.63 7.78 -9.35
CA LEU A 39 -2.82 8.56 -9.64
C LEU A 39 -3.54 8.06 -10.90
N GLY A 40 -4.86 8.12 -10.88
CA GLY A 40 -5.69 7.85 -12.05
C GLY A 40 -7.15 7.70 -11.69
N ALA A 41 -8.03 7.76 -12.69
CA ALA A 41 -9.47 7.54 -12.52
C ALA A 41 -9.79 6.13 -12.01
N SER A 42 -11.01 5.91 -11.51
CA SER A 42 -11.50 4.57 -11.21
C SER A 42 -11.44 3.71 -12.47
N GLY A 43 -10.98 2.46 -12.34
CA GLY A 43 -10.81 1.56 -13.49
C GLY A 43 -9.52 1.72 -14.30
N ALA A 44 -8.63 2.68 -13.96
CA ALA A 44 -7.38 2.89 -14.69
C ALA A 44 -6.31 1.78 -14.48
N GLY A 45 -6.61 0.70 -13.75
CA GLY A 45 -5.67 -0.41 -13.52
C GLY A 45 -4.80 -0.29 -12.27
N LYS A 46 -4.95 0.78 -11.46
CA LYS A 46 -4.10 1.08 -10.29
C LYS A 46 -4.07 -0.04 -9.24
N SER A 47 -5.24 -0.53 -8.81
CA SER A 47 -5.34 -1.62 -7.82
C SER A 47 -4.78 -2.94 -8.37
N THR A 48 -4.85 -3.16 -9.70
CA THR A 48 -4.21 -4.30 -10.35
C THR A 48 -2.68 -4.22 -10.23
N VAL A 49 -2.10 -3.05 -10.52
CA VAL A 49 -0.65 -2.81 -10.29
C VAL A 49 -0.29 -3.08 -8.84
N LEU A 50 -1.06 -2.54 -7.89
CA LEU A 50 -0.83 -2.73 -6.45
C LEU A 50 -0.87 -4.21 -6.05
N ASN A 51 -1.86 -4.96 -6.55
CA ASN A 51 -2.02 -6.39 -6.28
C ASN A 51 -0.87 -7.22 -6.84
N ILE A 52 -0.38 -6.89 -8.04
CA ILE A 52 0.77 -7.55 -8.66
C ILE A 52 2.04 -7.27 -7.86
N LEU A 53 2.32 -6.00 -7.52
CA LEU A 53 3.48 -5.63 -6.69
C LEU A 53 3.45 -6.32 -5.32
N GLY A 54 2.27 -6.49 -4.76
CA GLY A 54 2.07 -7.17 -3.49
C GLY A 54 2.05 -8.69 -3.57
N GLY A 55 2.13 -9.29 -4.76
CA GLY A 55 2.06 -10.74 -4.94
C GLY A 55 0.69 -11.33 -4.59
N MET A 56 -0.38 -10.52 -4.61
CA MET A 56 -1.77 -10.97 -4.47
C MET A 56 -2.31 -11.48 -5.81
N ASP A 57 -1.75 -10.97 -6.90
CA ASP A 57 -1.99 -11.40 -8.27
C ASP A 57 -0.64 -11.51 -9.01
N THR A 58 -0.66 -12.06 -10.22
CA THR A 58 0.50 -12.17 -11.09
C THR A 58 0.21 -11.49 -12.42
N ASN A 59 1.21 -10.88 -13.05
CA ASN A 59 1.11 -10.43 -14.43
C ASN A 59 1.08 -11.61 -15.40
N ASP A 60 0.54 -11.40 -16.60
CA ASP A 60 0.48 -12.42 -17.65
C ASP A 60 1.76 -12.42 -18.50
N GLU A 61 2.36 -11.23 -18.69
CA GLU A 61 3.58 -11.03 -19.47
C GLU A 61 4.45 -9.94 -18.82
N GLY A 62 5.74 -9.91 -19.15
CA GLY A 62 6.72 -8.95 -18.66
C GLY A 62 7.36 -9.36 -17.35
N GLN A 63 8.02 -8.41 -16.68
CA GLN A 63 8.77 -8.63 -15.45
C GLN A 63 8.31 -7.71 -14.33
N VAL A 64 8.37 -8.22 -13.10
CA VAL A 64 8.13 -7.47 -11.87
C VAL A 64 9.29 -7.71 -10.93
N LEU A 65 10.24 -6.80 -10.92
CA LEU A 65 11.46 -6.91 -10.13
C LEU A 65 11.29 -6.19 -8.80
N ILE A 66 11.55 -6.91 -7.70
CA ILE A 66 11.61 -6.34 -6.33
C ILE A 66 13.00 -6.67 -5.79
N ASP A 67 13.77 -5.65 -5.47
CA ASP A 67 15.17 -5.79 -5.01
C ASP A 67 16.01 -6.68 -5.96
N GLY A 68 15.80 -6.51 -7.28
CA GLY A 68 16.46 -7.25 -8.33
C GLY A 68 15.92 -8.66 -8.61
N VAL A 69 14.92 -9.13 -7.84
CA VAL A 69 14.33 -10.47 -8.00
C VAL A 69 12.98 -10.38 -8.72
N ASP A 70 12.80 -11.18 -9.77
CA ASP A 70 11.57 -11.21 -10.57
C ASP A 70 10.49 -12.05 -9.88
N ILE A 71 9.58 -11.37 -9.19
CA ILE A 71 8.46 -12.02 -8.47
C ILE A 71 7.39 -12.60 -9.40
N ALA A 72 7.37 -12.21 -10.69
CA ALA A 72 6.47 -12.81 -11.68
C ALA A 72 6.74 -14.32 -11.88
N LYS A 73 7.94 -14.76 -11.53
CA LYS A 73 8.34 -16.18 -11.60
C LYS A 73 8.08 -16.97 -10.32
N TYR A 74 7.60 -16.31 -9.27
CA TYR A 74 7.33 -16.97 -8.00
C TYR A 74 6.13 -17.90 -8.08
N ASN A 75 6.26 -19.08 -7.49
CA ASN A 75 5.13 -19.96 -7.24
C ASN A 75 4.29 -19.46 -6.02
N ALA A 76 3.14 -20.11 -5.79
CA ALA A 76 2.21 -19.70 -4.72
C ALA A 76 2.84 -19.68 -3.32
N LYS A 77 3.79 -20.59 -3.04
CA LYS A 77 4.49 -20.66 -1.75
C LYS A 77 5.49 -19.51 -1.58
N GLU A 78 6.21 -19.19 -2.65
CA GLU A 78 7.16 -18.08 -2.68
C GLU A 78 6.43 -16.73 -2.55
N LEU A 79 5.31 -16.54 -3.28
CA LEU A 79 4.46 -15.36 -3.12
C LEU A 79 3.89 -15.24 -1.70
N THR A 80 3.52 -16.36 -1.07
CA THR A 80 3.05 -16.35 0.33
C THR A 80 4.17 -15.92 1.27
N THR A 81 5.40 -16.39 1.05
CA THR A 81 6.56 -16.00 1.85
C THR A 81 6.90 -14.52 1.65
N TYR A 82 6.87 -14.04 0.40
CA TYR A 82 7.06 -12.64 0.05
C TYR A 82 6.04 -11.73 0.76
N ARG A 83 4.73 -12.04 0.64
CA ARG A 83 3.68 -11.28 1.35
C ARG A 83 3.86 -11.29 2.86
N ARG A 84 4.28 -12.43 3.41
CA ARG A 84 4.49 -12.57 4.86
C ARG A 84 5.59 -11.64 5.35
N ASN A 85 6.75 -11.66 4.70
CA ASN A 85 7.96 -11.06 5.24
C ASN A 85 8.19 -9.61 4.78
N ASP A 86 7.83 -9.30 3.52
CA ASP A 86 8.28 -8.06 2.89
C ASP A 86 7.15 -7.04 2.67
N VAL A 87 5.87 -7.49 2.59
CA VAL A 87 4.76 -6.62 2.18
C VAL A 87 3.78 -6.35 3.31
N GLY A 88 3.45 -5.09 3.54
CA GLY A 88 2.29 -4.64 4.30
C GLY A 88 1.20 -4.15 3.37
N PHE A 89 -0.06 -4.50 3.63
CA PHE A 89 -1.21 -4.04 2.87
C PHE A 89 -2.17 -3.21 3.74
N VAL A 90 -2.57 -2.06 3.22
CA VAL A 90 -3.65 -1.21 3.73
C VAL A 90 -4.72 -1.13 2.65
N PHE A 91 -5.88 -1.70 2.91
CA PHE A 91 -6.99 -1.75 1.97
C PHE A 91 -7.97 -0.59 2.18
N GLN A 92 -8.73 -0.26 1.15
CA GLN A 92 -9.81 0.72 1.20
C GLN A 92 -10.89 0.33 2.21
N PHE A 93 -11.26 -0.95 2.25
CA PHE A 93 -12.07 -1.53 3.32
C PHE A 93 -11.13 -2.14 4.35
N TYR A 94 -11.26 -1.77 5.60
CA TYR A 94 -10.30 -2.04 6.68
C TYR A 94 -9.91 -3.51 6.85
N ASN A 95 -10.76 -4.44 6.41
CA ASN A 95 -10.55 -5.90 6.45
C ASN A 95 -10.12 -6.41 7.84
N LEU A 96 -10.68 -5.81 8.89
CA LEU A 96 -10.46 -6.26 10.26
C LEU A 96 -11.29 -7.51 10.53
N VAL A 97 -10.74 -8.42 11.34
CA VAL A 97 -11.46 -9.58 11.84
C VAL A 97 -12.43 -9.10 12.93
N PRO A 98 -13.75 -9.20 12.72
CA PRO A 98 -14.74 -8.54 13.57
C PRO A 98 -14.79 -9.08 15.02
N ASN A 99 -14.39 -10.33 15.23
CA ASN A 99 -14.38 -11.02 16.52
C ASN A 99 -13.05 -10.90 17.28
N LEU A 100 -12.10 -10.12 16.75
CA LEU A 100 -10.83 -9.80 17.39
C LEU A 100 -10.81 -8.32 17.79
N THR A 101 -10.22 -8.02 18.93
CA THR A 101 -9.96 -6.65 19.38
C THR A 101 -8.97 -5.94 18.44
N ALA A 102 -8.80 -4.63 18.58
CA ALA A 102 -7.80 -3.87 17.86
C ALA A 102 -6.40 -4.47 18.03
N LYS A 103 -6.03 -4.83 19.26
CA LYS A 103 -4.73 -5.42 19.56
C LYS A 103 -4.57 -6.79 18.90
N GLU A 104 -5.55 -7.68 19.04
CA GLU A 104 -5.51 -9.02 18.42
C GLU A 104 -5.49 -8.97 16.89
N ASN A 105 -6.17 -8.00 16.26
CA ASN A 105 -6.08 -7.78 14.83
C ASN A 105 -4.65 -7.44 14.37
N VAL A 106 -3.89 -6.71 15.18
CA VAL A 106 -2.50 -6.37 14.89
C VAL A 106 -1.58 -7.56 15.22
N GLU A 107 -1.78 -8.23 16.35
CA GLU A 107 -1.02 -9.43 16.76
C GLU A 107 -1.08 -10.53 15.72
N LEU A 108 -2.25 -10.76 15.11
CA LEU A 108 -2.45 -11.77 14.06
C LEU A 108 -1.45 -11.59 12.89
N ALA A 109 -1.07 -10.36 12.57
CA ALA A 109 -0.10 -10.09 11.52
C ALA A 109 1.35 -10.13 12.02
N SER A 110 1.60 -9.72 13.26
CA SER A 110 2.94 -9.69 13.84
C SER A 110 3.45 -11.09 14.22
N GLU A 111 2.57 -11.99 14.64
CA GLU A 111 2.95 -13.37 15.03
C GLU A 111 3.51 -14.23 13.89
N ILE A 112 3.25 -13.86 12.64
CA ILE A 112 3.71 -14.65 11.48
C ILE A 112 5.09 -14.24 10.95
N VAL A 113 5.73 -13.22 11.56
CA VAL A 113 7.06 -12.72 11.16
C VAL A 113 8.00 -12.66 12.35
N SER A 114 9.30 -12.87 12.12
CA SER A 114 10.32 -12.92 13.18
C SER A 114 10.77 -11.54 13.67
N ASP A 115 10.65 -10.51 12.83
CA ASP A 115 11.08 -9.13 13.12
C ASP A 115 9.88 -8.19 13.27
N ALA A 116 8.85 -8.67 13.95
CA ALA A 116 7.65 -7.90 14.20
C ALA A 116 7.85 -6.81 15.26
N ARG A 117 7.15 -5.70 15.07
CA ARG A 117 7.02 -4.65 16.09
C ARG A 117 5.97 -5.08 17.13
N ASP A 118 6.13 -4.61 18.35
CA ASP A 118 5.12 -4.83 19.40
C ASP A 118 3.77 -4.23 18.99
N ALA A 119 2.72 -5.06 19.02
CA ALA A 119 1.39 -4.69 18.57
C ALA A 119 0.78 -3.55 19.41
N LYS A 120 0.98 -3.57 20.74
CA LYS A 120 0.50 -2.53 21.63
C LYS A 120 1.20 -1.21 21.35
N GLN A 121 2.53 -1.22 21.19
CA GLN A 121 3.29 -0.01 20.89
C GLN A 121 2.90 0.54 19.51
N THR A 122 2.72 -0.32 18.51
CA THR A 122 2.30 0.09 17.17
C THR A 122 0.92 0.77 17.20
N LEU A 123 -0.03 0.26 17.99
CA LEU A 123 -1.33 0.90 18.19
C LEU A 123 -1.22 2.25 18.94
N ILE A 124 -0.30 2.37 19.88
CA ILE A 124 -0.02 3.67 20.54
C ILE A 124 0.53 4.67 19.53
N ASP A 125 1.48 4.24 18.68
CA ASP A 125 2.11 5.08 17.65
C ASP A 125 1.08 5.63 16.63
N VAL A 126 0.00 4.89 16.36
CA VAL A 126 -1.11 5.36 15.50
C VAL A 126 -2.24 6.05 16.28
N GLY A 127 -2.02 6.40 17.56
CA GLY A 127 -2.97 7.14 18.39
C GLY A 127 -4.13 6.31 18.95
N LEU A 128 -4.00 4.98 19.02
CA LEU A 128 -5.04 4.06 19.50
C LEU A 128 -4.73 3.41 20.86
N GLY A 129 -3.84 3.97 21.66
CA GLY A 129 -3.44 3.40 22.94
C GLY A 129 -4.60 3.20 23.95
N LYS A 130 -5.71 3.95 23.81
CA LYS A 130 -6.92 3.80 24.64
C LYS A 130 -7.96 2.83 24.04
N ARG A 131 -7.68 2.25 22.87
CA ARG A 131 -8.61 1.43 22.08
C ARG A 131 -8.15 -0.03 21.92
N LEU A 132 -7.09 -0.44 22.60
CA LEU A 132 -6.46 -1.76 22.44
C LEU A 132 -7.45 -2.93 22.50
N ASN A 133 -8.40 -2.86 23.44
CA ASN A 133 -9.37 -3.92 23.72
C ASN A 133 -10.73 -3.69 23.06
N ASN A 134 -10.87 -2.66 22.21
CA ASN A 134 -12.12 -2.43 21.49
C ASN A 134 -12.21 -3.36 20.27
N PHE A 135 -13.40 -3.89 20.02
CA PHE A 135 -13.72 -4.62 18.79
C PHE A 135 -13.98 -3.65 17.64
N PRO A 136 -13.83 -4.06 16.37
CA PRO A 136 -14.06 -3.21 15.20
C PRO A 136 -15.41 -2.47 15.24
N ALA A 137 -16.49 -3.13 15.66
CA ALA A 137 -17.82 -2.52 15.78
C ALA A 137 -17.90 -1.36 16.82
N GLN A 138 -16.92 -1.24 17.70
CA GLN A 138 -16.84 -0.20 18.74
C GLN A 138 -15.89 0.96 18.31
N LEU A 139 -15.34 0.89 17.10
CA LEU A 139 -14.39 1.86 16.56
C LEU A 139 -15.04 2.67 15.44
N SER A 140 -14.71 3.96 15.38
CA SER A 140 -15.06 4.77 14.21
C SER A 140 -14.33 4.29 12.95
N GLY A 141 -14.79 4.69 11.77
CA GLY A 141 -14.14 4.32 10.51
C GLY A 141 -12.65 4.70 10.49
N GLY A 142 -12.32 5.90 10.96
CA GLY A 142 -10.93 6.34 11.06
C GLY A 142 -10.11 5.58 12.08
N GLU A 143 -10.70 5.13 13.20
CA GLU A 143 -10.03 4.25 14.16
C GLU A 143 -9.80 2.86 13.56
N GLN A 144 -10.77 2.31 12.83
CA GLN A 144 -10.61 1.04 12.12
C GLN A 144 -9.50 1.11 11.05
N GLN A 145 -9.43 2.21 10.30
CA GLN A 145 -8.36 2.42 9.33
C GLN A 145 -7.00 2.46 10.01
N ARG A 146 -6.86 3.16 11.13
CA ARG A 146 -5.60 3.18 11.89
C ARG A 146 -5.23 1.81 12.46
N VAL A 147 -6.21 0.97 12.85
CA VAL A 147 -5.94 -0.44 13.21
C VAL A 147 -5.41 -1.22 12.00
N SER A 148 -6.03 -1.03 10.82
CA SER A 148 -5.57 -1.68 9.57
C SER A 148 -4.13 -1.27 9.22
N ILE A 149 -3.79 0.01 9.37
CA ILE A 149 -2.42 0.51 9.17
C ILE A 149 -1.47 -0.09 10.22
N ALA A 150 -1.85 -0.07 11.51
CA ALA A 150 -1.05 -0.66 12.57
C ALA A 150 -0.76 -2.15 12.29
N ARG A 151 -1.76 -2.91 11.83
CA ARG A 151 -1.59 -4.30 11.40
C ARG A 151 -0.57 -4.46 10.27
N ALA A 152 -0.63 -3.59 9.26
CA ALA A 152 0.31 -3.63 8.14
C ALA A 152 1.73 -3.26 8.58
N VAL A 153 1.87 -2.23 9.42
CA VAL A 153 3.15 -1.69 9.89
C VAL A 153 3.81 -2.59 10.95
N ALA A 154 3.01 -3.30 11.76
CA ALA A 154 3.53 -4.21 12.80
C ALA A 154 4.41 -5.33 12.25
N LYS A 155 4.23 -5.69 10.99
CA LYS A 155 5.09 -6.64 10.27
C LYS A 155 6.48 -6.11 9.95
N ASN A 156 6.76 -4.82 10.19
CA ASN A 156 7.99 -4.13 9.78
C ASN A 156 8.30 -4.30 8.27
N PRO A 157 7.34 -3.99 7.37
CA PRO A 157 7.45 -4.33 5.97
C PRO A 157 8.48 -3.45 5.23
N LYS A 158 9.16 -4.04 4.24
CA LYS A 158 10.02 -3.28 3.30
C LYS A 158 9.20 -2.50 2.28
N LEU A 159 8.02 -3.03 1.92
CA LEU A 159 7.07 -2.44 0.97
C LEU A 159 5.69 -2.32 1.61
N LEU A 160 5.18 -1.10 1.70
CA LEU A 160 3.84 -0.81 2.22
C LEU A 160 2.94 -0.34 1.07
N LEU A 161 1.89 -1.09 0.80
CA LEU A 161 0.96 -0.88 -0.29
C LEU A 161 -0.39 -0.41 0.25
N CYS A 162 -0.87 0.75 -0.21
CA CYS A 162 -2.08 1.37 0.30
C CYS A 162 -3.05 1.66 -0.85
N ASP A 163 -4.23 1.04 -0.80
CA ASP A 163 -5.31 1.27 -1.77
C ASP A 163 -6.33 2.22 -1.14
N GLU A 164 -6.41 3.47 -1.66
CA GLU A 164 -7.31 4.54 -1.20
C GLU A 164 -7.35 4.68 0.35
N PRO A 165 -6.20 4.84 1.04
CA PRO A 165 -6.12 4.71 2.49
C PRO A 165 -6.89 5.77 3.27
N ILE A 166 -7.30 6.87 2.62
CA ILE A 166 -8.04 7.98 3.24
C ILE A 166 -9.42 8.23 2.61
N GLY A 167 -9.83 7.45 1.61
CA GLY A 167 -11.01 7.72 0.80
C GLY A 167 -12.35 7.79 1.56
N ALA A 168 -12.43 7.19 2.75
CA ALA A 168 -13.62 7.18 3.59
C ALA A 168 -13.44 7.97 4.92
N LEU A 169 -12.37 8.79 5.04
CA LEU A 169 -12.01 9.50 6.26
C LEU A 169 -12.32 11.00 6.16
N ASP A 170 -12.61 11.61 7.29
CA ASP A 170 -12.60 13.07 7.41
C ASP A 170 -11.18 13.62 7.25
N TYR A 171 -11.08 14.91 6.94
CA TYR A 171 -9.81 15.58 6.67
C TYR A 171 -8.76 15.39 7.78
N GLN A 172 -9.14 15.58 9.05
CA GLN A 172 -8.20 15.50 10.18
C GLN A 172 -7.67 14.09 10.37
N THR A 173 -8.56 13.10 10.28
CA THR A 173 -8.19 11.67 10.37
C THR A 173 -7.35 11.26 9.16
N GLY A 174 -7.71 11.71 7.96
CA GLY A 174 -6.93 11.47 6.74
C GLY A 174 -5.50 12.00 6.86
N LYS A 175 -5.33 13.23 7.38
CA LYS A 175 -4.02 13.84 7.60
C LYS A 175 -3.16 13.03 8.58
N GLN A 176 -3.75 12.54 9.68
CA GLN A 176 -3.05 11.66 10.62
C GLN A 176 -2.59 10.34 9.95
N VAL A 177 -3.45 9.73 9.15
CA VAL A 177 -3.11 8.51 8.40
C VAL A 177 -1.96 8.77 7.43
N LEU A 178 -2.04 9.83 6.63
CA LEU A 178 -0.97 10.18 5.67
C LEU A 178 0.35 10.49 6.38
N LYS A 179 0.31 11.13 7.56
CA LYS A 179 1.52 11.36 8.38
C LYS A 179 2.20 10.04 8.76
N ILE A 180 1.43 9.07 9.22
CA ILE A 180 1.96 7.73 9.56
C ILE A 180 2.63 7.10 8.33
N LEU A 181 1.98 7.15 7.16
CA LEU A 181 2.51 6.59 5.92
C LEU A 181 3.78 7.33 5.46
N GLN A 182 3.82 8.65 5.54
CA GLN A 182 5.00 9.45 5.24
C GLN A 182 6.15 9.13 6.20
N ASP A 183 5.89 8.99 7.50
CA ASP A 183 6.89 8.64 8.50
C ASP A 183 7.48 7.22 8.27
N MET A 184 6.68 6.28 7.73
CA MET A 184 7.18 4.96 7.34
C MET A 184 8.23 5.04 6.23
N SER A 185 8.03 5.91 5.25
CA SER A 185 9.02 6.17 4.20
C SER A 185 10.24 6.94 4.77
N ARG A 186 10.01 8.11 5.37
CA ARG A 186 11.07 9.05 5.78
C ARG A 186 11.95 8.54 6.92
N HIS A 187 11.36 7.87 7.90
CA HIS A 187 12.06 7.52 9.15
C HIS A 187 12.31 6.02 9.32
N LYS A 188 11.56 5.16 8.62
CA LYS A 188 11.71 3.70 8.72
C LYS A 188 12.34 3.07 7.48
N GLY A 189 12.46 3.83 6.38
CA GLY A 189 13.05 3.38 5.14
C GLY A 189 12.22 2.34 4.37
N SER A 190 10.92 2.19 4.71
CA SER A 190 9.99 1.40 3.92
C SER A 190 9.67 2.13 2.63
N THR A 191 9.60 1.42 1.51
CA THR A 191 9.01 1.99 0.30
C THR A 191 7.50 1.98 0.45
N VAL A 192 6.84 3.14 0.26
CA VAL A 192 5.40 3.29 0.44
C VAL A 192 4.75 3.64 -0.89
N ILE A 193 3.75 2.87 -1.31
CA ILE A 193 2.97 3.16 -2.52
C ILE A 193 1.51 3.39 -2.13
N ILE A 194 1.00 4.56 -2.49
CA ILE A 194 -0.39 4.95 -2.28
C ILE A 194 -1.08 5.03 -3.64
N VAL A 195 -2.11 4.22 -3.83
CA VAL A 195 -3.02 4.34 -4.97
C VAL A 195 -4.18 5.24 -4.55
N THR A 196 -4.45 6.26 -5.35
CA THR A 196 -5.56 7.18 -5.11
C THR A 196 -6.02 7.90 -6.39
N HIS A 197 -7.20 8.48 -6.35
CA HIS A 197 -7.70 9.41 -7.35
C HIS A 197 -7.57 10.87 -6.91
N ASN A 198 -7.11 11.12 -5.67
CA ASN A 198 -6.94 12.48 -5.13
C ASN A 198 -5.57 13.05 -5.55
N SER A 199 -5.56 13.91 -6.56
CA SER A 199 -4.35 14.57 -7.07
C SER A 199 -3.74 15.58 -6.10
N ALA A 200 -4.50 16.07 -5.11
CA ALA A 200 -3.99 16.99 -4.09
C ALA A 200 -2.91 16.36 -3.19
N LEU A 201 -2.78 15.03 -3.21
CA LEU A 201 -1.71 14.34 -2.48
C LEU A 201 -0.37 14.30 -3.22
N ALA A 202 -0.34 14.63 -4.52
CA ALA A 202 0.90 14.57 -5.32
C ALA A 202 2.11 15.31 -4.68
N PRO A 203 1.94 16.49 -4.04
CA PRO A 203 3.07 17.24 -3.48
C PRO A 203 3.85 16.53 -2.37
N ILE A 204 3.27 15.55 -1.66
CA ILE A 204 3.98 14.83 -0.58
C ILE A 204 4.83 13.66 -1.07
N ALA A 205 4.64 13.24 -2.33
CA ALA A 205 5.32 12.09 -2.91
C ALA A 205 6.71 12.48 -3.46
N ASP A 206 7.65 11.53 -3.40
CA ASP A 206 8.91 11.60 -4.14
C ASP A 206 8.70 11.36 -5.63
N ARG A 207 7.71 10.53 -5.96
CA ARG A 207 7.37 10.14 -7.32
C ARG A 207 5.86 10.02 -7.48
N VAL A 208 5.35 10.55 -8.58
CA VAL A 208 3.94 10.40 -8.97
C VAL A 208 3.88 9.66 -10.29
N ILE A 209 3.14 8.55 -10.32
CA ILE A 209 2.90 7.75 -11.51
C ILE A 209 1.45 7.97 -11.93
N HIS A 210 1.24 8.56 -13.09
CA HIS A 210 -0.09 8.78 -13.63
C HIS A 210 -0.53 7.60 -14.49
N MET A 211 -1.70 7.05 -14.18
CA MET A 211 -2.29 5.94 -14.93
C MET A 211 -3.59 6.38 -15.61
N HIS A 212 -3.72 5.99 -16.87
CA HIS A 212 -4.91 6.20 -17.69
C HIS A 212 -5.11 4.99 -18.61
N ASP A 213 -6.34 4.48 -18.70
CA ASP A 213 -6.72 3.36 -19.58
C ASP A 213 -5.71 2.20 -19.55
N ALA A 214 -5.46 1.70 -18.35
CA ALA A 214 -4.55 0.57 -18.08
C ALA A 214 -3.08 0.79 -18.48
N THR A 215 -2.65 2.03 -18.75
CA THR A 215 -1.26 2.38 -19.12
C THR A 215 -0.68 3.42 -18.16
N VAL A 216 0.65 3.55 -18.12
CA VAL A 216 1.34 4.69 -17.49
C VAL A 216 1.42 5.83 -18.49
N SER A 217 0.77 6.95 -18.21
CA SER A 217 0.72 8.12 -19.08
C SER A 217 1.89 9.08 -18.85
N SER A 218 2.31 9.25 -17.59
CA SER A 218 3.47 10.05 -17.21
C SER A 218 4.01 9.64 -15.84
N ILE A 219 5.28 10.01 -15.60
CA ILE A 219 5.94 9.85 -14.30
C ILE A 219 6.60 11.17 -13.96
N GLU A 220 6.31 11.69 -12.76
CA GLU A 220 6.89 12.90 -12.21
C GLU A 220 7.77 12.55 -11.03
N VAL A 221 8.97 13.11 -10.96
CA VAL A 221 9.87 12.99 -9.81
C VAL A 221 9.91 14.34 -9.10
N ASN A 222 9.64 14.32 -7.81
CA ASN A 222 9.65 15.52 -6.98
C ASN A 222 10.92 15.53 -6.12
N GLU A 223 11.81 16.46 -6.40
CA GLU A 223 13.07 16.62 -5.66
C GLU A 223 12.88 17.22 -4.25
N HIS A 224 11.74 17.87 -4.00
CA HIS A 224 11.42 18.55 -2.76
C HIS A 224 10.01 18.23 -2.27
N PRO A 225 9.72 16.96 -1.89
CA PRO A 225 8.40 16.58 -1.42
C PRO A 225 8.04 17.28 -0.11
N GLN A 226 6.80 17.76 -0.05
CA GLN A 226 6.28 18.51 1.09
C GLN A 226 6.00 17.59 2.29
N ASP A 227 6.07 18.18 3.50
CA ASP A 227 5.51 17.51 4.67
C ASP A 227 3.98 17.58 4.64
N ILE A 228 3.33 16.48 4.98
CA ILE A 228 1.87 16.40 5.02
C ILE A 228 1.27 17.44 5.98
N GLU A 229 1.99 17.87 7.00
CA GLU A 229 1.51 18.87 7.94
C GLU A 229 1.29 20.25 7.29
N THR A 230 2.02 20.54 6.22
CA THR A 230 1.91 21.78 5.44
C THR A 230 0.93 21.69 4.27
N LEU A 231 0.45 20.48 3.93
CA LEU A 231 -0.45 20.26 2.80
C LEU A 231 -1.90 20.57 3.20
N GLU A 232 -2.59 21.32 2.34
CA GLU A 232 -4.05 21.46 2.32
C GLU A 232 -4.59 20.69 1.11
N TYR A 233 -5.52 19.71 1.31
CA TYR A 233 -6.04 18.84 0.26
C TYR A 233 -7.54 18.53 0.42
#